data_eca44ccaabf241854818053fbad19b8f
#
_entry.id   eca44ccaabf241854818053fbad19b8f
#
_cell.length_a   1.000
_cell.length_b   1.000
_cell.length_c   1.000
_cell.angle_alpha   90.00
_cell.angle_beta   90.00
_cell.angle_gamma   90.00
#
_symmetry.space_group_name_H-M   'P 1'
#
loop_
_entity.id
_entity.type
_entity.pdbx_description
1 polymer ?
#
loop_
_entity_poly.entity_id
_entity_poly.type
_entity_poly.pdbx_seq_one_letter_code
_entity_poly.pdbx_strand_id
1 'polypeptide(L)'
;MSSTSFKKIVLHPAKERSLSLRHPWVFSGAVKKADPLLVEGEIVEVVSSLGDYLATGHFHEGSIKVRVFSFQATDAGNEFWLGKFRAALALRQRLFLINNPATTAYRLIHGEGDGFPGLIVDVYGQAIVLQAHTLGMYQLMNVFSECLKKIFGDTINVLYDKSSESLGRQLPVGNSNSFLLGDDPEMTVLENGIQFKVNYVEGQKTGFFLDQRDNRQLLRHYSDGKSILNTFCYSGGFSLAALAGGAKKVISVDSSA
;
A
#
# COMPACT_ATOMS: atom_id res chain seq x y z
N MET A 1 -19.53 15.05 21.86
CA MET A 1 -18.67 14.63 20.75
C MET A 1 -18.90 15.61 19.62
N SER A 2 -17.93 16.47 19.32
CA SER A 2 -18.02 17.42 18.20
C SER A 2 -18.02 16.60 16.91
N SER A 3 -19.15 16.59 16.18
CA SER A 3 -19.20 15.98 14.87
C SER A 3 -18.33 16.81 13.92
N THR A 4 -17.17 16.31 13.55
CA THR A 4 -16.36 16.90 12.49
C THR A 4 -17.21 16.84 11.22
N SER A 5 -17.73 17.98 10.78
CA SER A 5 -18.51 18.07 9.53
C SER A 5 -17.54 18.24 8.39
N PHE A 6 -17.31 17.18 7.59
CA PHE A 6 -16.51 17.28 6.38
C PHE A 6 -17.23 18.10 5.31
N LYS A 7 -16.48 18.77 4.42
CA LYS A 7 -17.01 19.41 3.23
C LYS A 7 -17.69 18.37 2.32
N LYS A 8 -18.70 18.78 1.57
CA LYS A 8 -19.53 17.87 0.77
C LYS A 8 -19.27 18.01 -0.72
N ILE A 9 -19.21 16.85 -1.39
CA ILE A 9 -19.27 16.72 -2.85
C ILE A 9 -20.62 16.14 -3.21
N VAL A 10 -21.41 16.90 -3.97
CA VAL A 10 -22.77 16.53 -4.40
C VAL A 10 -22.69 15.91 -5.79
N LEU A 11 -23.27 14.72 -5.98
CA LEU A 11 -23.33 14.06 -7.28
C LEU A 11 -24.50 14.54 -8.13
N HIS A 12 -24.37 14.39 -9.46
CA HIS A 12 -25.49 14.52 -10.38
C HIS A 12 -26.52 13.41 -10.13
N PRO A 13 -27.82 13.65 -10.37
CA PRO A 13 -28.84 12.61 -10.33
C PRO A 13 -28.45 11.39 -11.16
N ALA A 14 -28.74 10.19 -10.66
CA ALA A 14 -28.43 8.89 -11.26
C ALA A 14 -26.93 8.57 -11.45
N LYS A 15 -26.01 9.36 -10.86
CA LYS A 15 -24.55 9.07 -10.85
C LYS A 15 -24.10 8.32 -9.60
N GLU A 16 -24.99 7.99 -8.68
CA GLU A 16 -24.72 7.27 -7.44
C GLU A 16 -24.49 5.76 -7.66
N ARG A 17 -24.84 5.23 -8.85
CA ARG A 17 -24.82 3.77 -9.13
C ARG A 17 -23.44 3.14 -8.88
N SER A 18 -22.35 3.80 -9.26
CA SER A 18 -20.99 3.26 -9.02
C SER A 18 -20.71 3.08 -7.52
N LEU A 19 -21.11 4.05 -6.70
CA LEU A 19 -20.94 3.97 -5.24
C LEU A 19 -21.87 2.92 -4.60
N SER A 20 -23.08 2.76 -5.09
CA SER A 20 -24.00 1.69 -4.62
C SER A 20 -23.42 0.29 -4.90
N LEU A 21 -22.60 0.15 -5.96
CA LEU A 21 -21.83 -1.06 -6.28
C LEU A 21 -20.48 -1.13 -5.58
N ARG A 22 -20.22 -0.24 -4.61
CA ARG A 22 -18.96 -0.17 -3.84
C ARG A 22 -17.72 0.15 -4.67
N HIS A 23 -17.87 0.81 -5.82
CA HIS A 23 -16.72 1.30 -6.58
C HIS A 23 -16.01 2.41 -5.79
N PRO A 24 -14.70 2.35 -5.55
CA PRO A 24 -13.99 3.25 -4.63
C PRO A 24 -13.63 4.61 -5.25
N TRP A 25 -14.01 4.91 -6.49
CA TRP A 25 -13.69 6.15 -7.16
C TRP A 25 -14.93 6.93 -7.62
N VAL A 26 -14.91 8.24 -7.37
CA VAL A 26 -15.85 9.19 -7.92
C VAL A 26 -15.15 9.98 -9.02
N PHE A 27 -15.60 9.83 -10.26
CA PHE A 27 -15.04 10.55 -11.40
C PHE A 27 -15.61 11.97 -11.53
N SER A 28 -14.86 12.88 -12.13
CA SER A 28 -15.24 14.30 -12.32
C SER A 28 -16.60 14.47 -12.99
N GLY A 29 -16.93 13.65 -13.99
CA GLY A 29 -18.23 13.69 -14.66
C GLY A 29 -19.43 13.26 -13.82
N ALA A 30 -19.22 12.76 -12.59
CA ALA A 30 -20.28 12.45 -11.65
C ALA A 30 -20.57 13.62 -10.69
N VAL A 31 -19.66 14.59 -10.55
CA VAL A 31 -19.74 15.68 -9.58
C VAL A 31 -20.59 16.82 -10.12
N LYS A 32 -21.68 17.14 -9.42
CA LYS A 32 -22.57 18.28 -9.70
C LYS A 32 -22.07 19.55 -9.03
N LYS A 33 -21.64 19.43 -7.77
CA LYS A 33 -21.17 20.55 -6.95
C LYS A 33 -20.10 20.09 -5.98
N ALA A 34 -19.04 20.87 -5.89
CA ALA A 34 -17.99 20.75 -4.87
C ALA A 34 -17.75 22.13 -4.25
N ASP A 35 -17.28 22.16 -3.02
CA ASP A 35 -16.84 23.40 -2.39
C ASP A 35 -15.62 23.95 -3.15
N PRO A 36 -15.61 25.23 -3.58
CA PRO A 36 -14.49 25.80 -4.32
C PRO A 36 -13.20 25.95 -3.48
N LEU A 37 -13.30 25.83 -2.16
CA LEU A 37 -12.18 25.92 -1.23
C LEU A 37 -11.63 24.52 -0.83
N LEU A 38 -12.01 23.45 -1.55
CA LEU A 38 -11.40 22.13 -1.35
C LEU A 38 -9.95 22.15 -1.79
N VAL A 39 -9.11 21.50 -0.99
CA VAL A 39 -7.70 21.32 -1.28
C VAL A 39 -7.38 19.84 -1.52
N GLU A 40 -6.34 19.59 -2.30
CA GLU A 40 -5.86 18.23 -2.60
C GLU A 40 -5.61 17.43 -1.32
N GLY A 41 -6.18 16.22 -1.24
CA GLY A 41 -6.04 15.33 -0.09
C GLY A 41 -7.04 15.58 1.05
N GLU A 42 -7.86 16.63 1.00
CA GLU A 42 -8.85 16.92 2.04
C GLU A 42 -9.90 15.81 2.14
N ILE A 43 -10.32 15.47 3.37
CA ILE A 43 -11.39 14.49 3.60
C ILE A 43 -12.73 15.13 3.28
N VAL A 44 -13.56 14.44 2.49
CA VAL A 44 -14.87 14.90 2.05
C VAL A 44 -15.94 13.82 2.22
N GLU A 45 -17.18 14.26 2.41
CA GLU A 45 -18.36 13.42 2.26
C GLU A 45 -18.89 13.51 0.84
N VAL A 46 -19.22 12.37 0.24
CA VAL A 46 -19.95 12.30 -1.03
C VAL A 46 -21.42 12.09 -0.72
N VAL A 47 -22.27 12.94 -1.28
CA VAL A 47 -23.71 12.87 -1.09
C VAL A 47 -24.46 12.81 -2.42
N SER A 48 -25.67 12.25 -2.39
CA SER A 48 -26.59 12.25 -3.54
C SER A 48 -27.06 13.68 -3.88
N SER A 49 -27.74 13.83 -5.02
CA SER A 49 -28.39 15.10 -5.40
C SER A 49 -29.47 15.55 -4.42
N LEU A 50 -29.98 14.64 -3.58
CA LEU A 50 -30.97 14.88 -2.53
C LEU A 50 -30.34 15.13 -1.15
N GLY A 51 -29.02 14.95 -1.02
CA GLY A 51 -28.28 15.16 0.22
C GLY A 51 -28.05 13.90 1.05
N ASP A 52 -28.44 12.71 0.56
CA ASP A 52 -28.19 11.46 1.25
C ASP A 52 -26.70 11.12 1.25
N TYR A 53 -26.17 10.67 2.36
CA TYR A 53 -24.79 10.22 2.48
C TYR A 53 -24.52 8.98 1.63
N LEU A 54 -23.40 8.97 0.90
CA LEU A 54 -23.00 7.85 0.05
C LEU A 54 -21.64 7.27 0.45
N ALA A 55 -20.66 8.13 0.76
CA ALA A 55 -19.29 7.70 1.06
C ALA A 55 -18.47 8.82 1.72
N THR A 56 -17.32 8.44 2.31
CA THR A 56 -16.26 9.35 2.74
C THR A 56 -14.97 9.00 2.02
N GLY A 57 -14.19 9.99 1.59
CA GLY A 57 -12.95 9.79 0.86
C GLY A 57 -12.06 11.02 0.84
N HIS A 58 -10.92 10.92 0.15
CA HIS A 58 -10.04 12.05 -0.10
C HIS A 58 -10.37 12.72 -1.44
N PHE A 59 -10.43 14.03 -1.42
CA PHE A 59 -10.58 14.85 -2.64
C PHE A 59 -9.28 14.85 -3.46
N HIS A 60 -9.44 14.87 -4.80
CA HIS A 60 -8.36 15.00 -5.78
C HIS A 60 -8.75 15.98 -6.89
N GLU A 61 -7.77 16.73 -7.38
CA GLU A 61 -8.00 17.68 -8.50
C GLU A 61 -8.09 17.00 -9.86
N GLY A 62 -7.60 15.76 -10.00
CA GLY A 62 -7.58 14.99 -11.25
C GLY A 62 -8.96 14.50 -11.74
N SER A 63 -8.96 13.57 -12.69
CA SER A 63 -10.17 12.93 -13.25
C SER A 63 -10.93 12.10 -12.23
N ILE A 64 -10.23 11.47 -11.26
CA ILE A 64 -10.83 10.85 -10.09
C ILE A 64 -10.93 11.94 -9.02
N LYS A 65 -12.15 12.42 -8.77
CA LYS A 65 -12.40 13.52 -7.83
C LYS A 65 -12.43 13.10 -6.37
N VAL A 66 -12.86 11.87 -6.08
CA VAL A 66 -12.78 11.31 -4.73
C VAL A 66 -12.31 9.88 -4.78
N ARG A 67 -11.35 9.55 -3.92
CA ARG A 67 -10.94 8.20 -3.62
C ARG A 67 -11.56 7.79 -2.28
N VAL A 68 -12.56 6.94 -2.35
CA VAL A 68 -13.39 6.52 -1.23
C VAL A 68 -12.66 5.52 -0.35
N PHE A 69 -12.60 5.79 0.94
CA PHE A 69 -12.06 4.86 1.93
C PHE A 69 -13.13 4.33 2.89
N SER A 70 -14.34 4.91 2.90
CA SER A 70 -15.47 4.41 3.68
C SER A 70 -16.79 4.61 2.95
N PHE A 71 -17.65 3.58 3.00
CA PHE A 71 -19.05 3.63 2.57
C PHE A 71 -20.02 3.72 3.76
N GLN A 72 -19.49 3.94 4.94
CA GLN A 72 -20.24 4.22 6.16
C GLN A 72 -19.76 5.56 6.71
N ALA A 73 -20.64 6.31 7.33
CA ALA A 73 -20.26 7.57 7.98
C ALA A 73 -19.18 7.32 9.03
N THR A 74 -18.16 8.14 9.03
CA THR A 74 -17.00 8.00 9.90
C THR A 74 -16.42 9.37 10.24
N ASP A 75 -15.78 9.48 11.39
CA ASP A 75 -14.97 10.63 11.76
C ASP A 75 -13.55 10.59 11.16
N ALA A 76 -13.20 9.47 10.49
CA ALA A 76 -11.87 9.18 9.96
C ALA A 76 -10.73 9.33 11.01
N GLY A 77 -11.05 9.16 12.28
CA GLY A 77 -10.11 9.27 13.39
C GLY A 77 -9.22 8.05 13.58
N ASN A 78 -8.37 8.09 14.60
CA ASN A 78 -7.37 7.03 14.85
C ASN A 78 -7.97 5.64 15.01
N GLU A 79 -9.10 5.51 15.70
CA GLU A 79 -9.74 4.19 15.92
C GLU A 79 -10.35 3.64 14.63
N PHE A 80 -10.84 4.50 13.72
CA PHE A 80 -11.28 4.08 12.40
C PHE A 80 -10.12 3.44 11.61
N TRP A 81 -8.99 4.13 11.51
CA TRP A 81 -7.81 3.62 10.79
C TRP A 81 -7.23 2.38 11.44
N LEU A 82 -7.16 2.37 12.78
CA LEU A 82 -6.71 1.18 13.53
C LEU A 82 -7.59 -0.05 13.24
N GLY A 83 -8.90 0.14 13.18
CA GLY A 83 -9.85 -0.92 12.80
C GLY A 83 -9.60 -1.46 11.40
N LYS A 84 -9.30 -0.57 10.43
CA LYS A 84 -8.98 -0.98 9.05
C LYS A 84 -7.65 -1.74 8.96
N PHE A 85 -6.61 -1.30 9.66
CA PHE A 85 -5.34 -2.05 9.73
C PHE A 85 -5.52 -3.44 10.36
N ARG A 86 -6.31 -3.55 11.43
CA ARG A 86 -6.64 -4.84 12.05
C ARG A 86 -7.39 -5.77 11.09
N ALA A 87 -8.32 -5.25 10.29
CA ALA A 87 -9.02 -6.03 9.29
C ALA A 87 -8.08 -6.55 8.19
N ALA A 88 -7.16 -5.71 7.71
CA ALA A 88 -6.14 -6.11 6.74
C ALA A 88 -5.20 -7.18 7.33
N LEU A 89 -4.74 -7.01 8.56
CA LEU A 89 -3.92 -8.00 9.26
C LEU A 89 -4.64 -9.35 9.41
N ALA A 90 -5.91 -9.33 9.82
CA ALA A 90 -6.72 -10.54 9.94
C ALA A 90 -6.86 -11.29 8.59
N LEU A 91 -6.96 -10.55 7.47
CA LEU A 91 -6.94 -11.17 6.14
C LEU A 91 -5.60 -11.86 5.87
N ARG A 92 -4.46 -11.22 6.17
CA ARG A 92 -3.13 -11.82 5.99
C ARG A 92 -2.90 -13.03 6.88
N GLN A 93 -3.46 -13.05 8.08
CA GLN A 93 -3.47 -14.24 8.95
C GLN A 93 -4.22 -15.42 8.30
N ARG A 94 -5.40 -15.18 7.73
CA ARG A 94 -6.16 -16.23 6.99
C ARG A 94 -5.44 -16.73 5.76
N LEU A 95 -4.60 -15.91 5.14
CA LEU A 95 -3.76 -16.28 4.00
C LEU A 95 -2.42 -16.92 4.41
N PHE A 96 -2.23 -17.24 5.69
CA PHE A 96 -1.01 -17.84 6.25
C PHE A 96 0.26 -17.05 5.95
N LEU A 97 0.16 -15.73 5.81
CA LEU A 97 1.30 -14.84 5.59
C LEU A 97 1.91 -14.34 6.91
N ILE A 98 1.16 -14.42 8.01
CA ILE A 98 1.59 -14.00 9.34
C ILE A 98 2.08 -15.24 10.11
N ASN A 99 3.17 -15.07 10.88
CA ASN A 99 3.80 -16.15 11.64
C ASN A 99 4.21 -17.36 10.77
N ASN A 100 4.53 -17.12 9.50
CA ASN A 100 5.05 -18.12 8.60
C ASN A 100 6.58 -18.19 8.73
N PRO A 101 7.17 -19.26 9.27
CA PRO A 101 8.62 -19.34 9.47
C PRO A 101 9.41 -19.39 8.17
N ALA A 102 8.78 -19.79 7.06
CA ALA A 102 9.42 -19.84 5.75
C ALA A 102 9.24 -18.55 4.92
N THR A 103 8.38 -17.62 5.36
CA THR A 103 8.11 -16.37 4.62
C THR A 103 7.82 -15.24 5.61
N THR A 104 8.76 -14.30 5.73
CA THR A 104 8.68 -13.16 6.67
C THR A 104 8.50 -11.81 5.98
N ALA A 105 8.25 -11.83 4.66
CA ALA A 105 7.98 -10.63 3.87
C ALA A 105 6.61 -10.75 3.19
N TYR A 106 5.74 -9.74 3.36
CA TYR A 106 4.40 -9.72 2.77
C TYR A 106 3.84 -8.32 2.66
N ARG A 107 2.87 -8.13 1.75
CA ARG A 107 2.10 -6.88 1.63
C ARG A 107 0.96 -6.87 2.64
N LEU A 108 1.01 -5.92 3.59
CA LEU A 108 -0.05 -5.71 4.58
C LEU A 108 -1.21 -4.89 4.00
N ILE A 109 -0.93 -3.83 3.24
CA ILE A 109 -1.95 -2.99 2.61
C ILE A 109 -1.69 -2.90 1.11
N HIS A 110 -2.73 -3.13 0.32
CA HIS A 110 -2.74 -3.03 -1.13
C HIS A 110 -3.81 -2.04 -1.62
N GLY A 111 -3.62 -0.77 -1.32
CA GLY A 111 -4.45 0.32 -1.84
C GLY A 111 -5.94 0.11 -1.63
N GLU A 112 -6.69 0.30 -2.71
CA GLU A 112 -8.15 0.19 -2.76
C GLU A 112 -8.66 -1.20 -2.34
N GLY A 113 -7.88 -2.26 -2.58
CA GLY A 113 -8.24 -3.63 -2.21
C GLY A 113 -8.41 -3.84 -0.71
N ASP A 114 -7.67 -3.08 0.10
CA ASP A 114 -7.78 -3.09 1.57
C ASP A 114 -8.53 -1.85 2.09
N GLY A 115 -9.07 -1.02 1.19
CA GLY A 115 -9.80 0.20 1.53
C GLY A 115 -8.90 1.34 2.02
N PHE A 116 -7.65 1.38 1.57
CA PHE A 116 -6.69 2.47 1.77
C PHE A 116 -6.27 3.05 0.42
N PRO A 117 -7.14 3.75 -0.30
CA PRO A 117 -6.91 4.11 -1.70
C PRO A 117 -5.64 4.95 -1.89
N GLY A 118 -4.64 4.33 -2.53
CA GLY A 118 -3.35 4.97 -2.75
C GLY A 118 -2.34 4.80 -1.61
N LEU A 119 -2.49 3.80 -0.71
CA LEU A 119 -1.49 3.43 0.27
C LEU A 119 -0.99 1.99 0.03
N ILE A 120 0.31 1.81 0.03
CA ILE A 120 0.97 0.51 0.09
C ILE A 120 1.68 0.40 1.44
N VAL A 121 1.57 -0.75 2.09
CA VAL A 121 2.33 -1.08 3.30
C VAL A 121 2.89 -2.48 3.15
N ASP A 122 4.20 -2.60 3.13
CA ASP A 122 4.92 -3.86 3.02
C ASP A 122 5.70 -4.15 4.30
N VAL A 123 5.64 -5.40 4.75
CA VAL A 123 6.35 -5.89 5.93
C VAL A 123 7.54 -6.71 5.47
N TYR A 124 8.71 -6.43 6.03
CA TYR A 124 9.98 -7.10 5.79
C TYR A 124 10.59 -7.52 7.14
N GLY A 125 10.17 -8.68 7.67
CA GLY A 125 10.58 -9.10 9.01
C GLY A 125 10.14 -8.11 10.08
N GLN A 126 11.10 -7.41 10.70
CA GLN A 126 10.84 -6.38 11.72
C GLN A 126 10.74 -4.95 11.16
N ALA A 127 10.87 -4.78 9.84
CA ALA A 127 10.72 -3.49 9.19
C ALA A 127 9.36 -3.39 8.46
N ILE A 128 8.75 -2.21 8.50
CA ILE A 128 7.54 -1.89 7.73
C ILE A 128 7.83 -0.67 6.88
N VAL A 129 7.55 -0.77 5.58
CA VAL A 129 7.69 0.31 4.61
C VAL A 129 6.31 0.77 4.18
N LEU A 130 6.06 2.07 4.35
CA LEU A 130 4.85 2.75 3.90
C LEU A 130 5.16 3.53 2.63
N GLN A 131 4.26 3.47 1.64
CA GLN A 131 4.37 4.26 0.42
C GLN A 131 3.00 4.82 0.05
N ALA A 132 2.82 6.13 0.19
CA ALA A 132 1.63 6.83 -0.27
C ALA A 132 1.77 7.24 -1.75
N HIS A 133 0.72 7.00 -2.51
CA HIS A 133 0.56 7.41 -3.90
C HIS A 133 -0.44 8.57 -4.04
N THR A 134 -0.99 9.05 -2.93
CA THR A 134 -1.94 10.16 -2.88
C THR A 134 -1.65 11.05 -1.69
N LEU A 135 -1.84 12.36 -1.86
CA LEU A 135 -1.57 13.32 -0.80
C LEU A 135 -2.44 13.08 0.44
N GLY A 136 -3.70 12.67 0.26
CA GLY A 136 -4.60 12.37 1.38
C GLY A 136 -4.10 11.23 2.27
N MET A 137 -3.52 10.16 1.67
CA MET A 137 -2.89 9.09 2.46
C MET A 137 -1.57 9.54 3.08
N TYR A 138 -0.80 10.37 2.38
CA TYR A 138 0.45 10.92 2.91
C TYR A 138 0.23 11.78 4.17
N GLN A 139 -0.80 12.62 4.17
CA GLN A 139 -1.16 13.46 5.33
C GLN A 139 -1.49 12.66 6.60
N LEU A 140 -1.81 11.37 6.46
CA LEU A 140 -2.13 10.45 7.56
C LEU A 140 -0.94 9.59 8.02
N MET A 141 0.29 9.81 7.51
CA MET A 141 1.45 8.97 7.84
C MET A 141 1.72 8.85 9.34
N ASN A 142 1.57 9.94 10.10
CA ASN A 142 1.73 9.89 11.56
C ASN A 142 0.66 9.02 12.22
N VAL A 143 -0.60 9.13 11.78
CA VAL A 143 -1.71 8.29 12.26
C VAL A 143 -1.43 6.81 11.94
N PHE A 144 -0.97 6.52 10.73
CA PHE A 144 -0.65 5.16 10.31
C PHE A 144 0.53 4.58 11.08
N SER A 145 1.57 5.38 11.32
CA SER A 145 2.70 5.02 12.17
C SER A 145 2.24 4.60 13.57
N GLU A 146 1.39 5.41 14.21
CA GLU A 146 0.87 5.10 15.54
C GLU A 146 -0.05 3.85 15.53
N CYS A 147 -0.87 3.66 14.50
CA CYS A 147 -1.67 2.45 14.34
C CYS A 147 -0.78 1.19 14.22
N LEU A 148 0.27 1.25 13.42
CA LEU A 148 1.20 0.14 13.22
C LEU A 148 2.00 -0.17 14.48
N LYS A 149 2.51 0.84 15.19
CA LYS A 149 3.14 0.67 16.51
C LYS A 149 2.20 0.00 17.51
N LYS A 150 0.93 0.40 17.56
CA LYS A 150 -0.09 -0.18 18.44
C LYS A 150 -0.42 -1.64 18.10
N ILE A 151 -0.33 -2.03 16.81
CA ILE A 151 -0.63 -3.39 16.34
C ILE A 151 0.56 -4.33 16.54
N PHE A 152 1.75 -3.89 16.15
CA PHE A 152 2.93 -4.74 16.09
C PHE A 152 3.79 -4.66 17.38
N GLY A 153 3.68 -3.57 18.14
CA GLY A 153 4.46 -3.39 19.38
C GLY A 153 5.96 -3.58 19.16
N ASP A 154 6.58 -4.36 20.02
CA ASP A 154 8.02 -4.65 20.02
C ASP A 154 8.44 -5.65 18.91
N THR A 155 7.50 -6.13 18.09
CA THR A 155 7.82 -7.03 16.98
C THR A 155 8.37 -6.29 15.75
N ILE A 156 8.31 -4.98 15.74
CA ILE A 156 8.91 -4.12 14.71
C ILE A 156 9.90 -3.15 15.35
N ASN A 157 10.99 -2.89 14.64
CA ASN A 157 12.01 -1.92 15.02
C ASN A 157 12.23 -0.82 13.99
N VAL A 158 11.62 -0.95 12.79
CA VAL A 158 11.71 0.04 11.72
C VAL A 158 10.32 0.33 11.14
N LEU A 159 10.02 1.64 10.99
CA LEU A 159 8.98 2.16 10.09
C LEU A 159 9.64 3.17 9.15
N TYR A 160 9.48 2.97 7.84
CA TYR A 160 10.07 3.83 6.82
C TYR A 160 9.03 4.36 5.85
N ASP A 161 8.95 5.68 5.70
CA ASP A 161 8.13 6.34 4.68
C ASP A 161 8.93 6.49 3.39
N LYS A 162 8.47 5.83 2.33
CA LYS A 162 9.05 5.84 0.98
C LYS A 162 8.11 6.47 -0.04
N SER A 163 7.48 7.58 0.30
CA SER A 163 6.43 8.19 -0.52
C SER A 163 6.94 9.22 -1.54
N SER A 164 8.20 9.71 -1.42
CA SER A 164 8.67 10.84 -2.22
C SER A 164 8.65 10.57 -3.72
N GLU A 165 9.05 9.38 -4.16
CA GLU A 165 9.06 9.02 -5.59
C GLU A 165 7.64 8.91 -6.17
N SER A 166 6.69 8.35 -5.39
CA SER A 166 5.33 8.13 -5.85
C SER A 166 4.48 9.41 -5.86
N LEU A 167 4.74 10.34 -4.96
CA LEU A 167 4.07 11.64 -4.90
C LEU A 167 4.72 12.68 -5.82
N GLY A 168 6.03 12.57 -6.06
CA GLY A 168 6.74 13.49 -6.94
C GLY A 168 6.50 14.95 -6.57
N ARG A 169 5.93 15.72 -7.53
CA ARG A 169 5.64 17.15 -7.34
C ARG A 169 4.51 17.45 -6.34
N GLN A 170 3.71 16.46 -5.95
CA GLN A 170 2.65 16.65 -4.95
C GLN A 170 3.20 16.66 -3.52
N LEU A 171 4.43 16.15 -3.33
CA LEU A 171 5.06 16.15 -2.01
C LEU A 171 5.33 17.60 -1.57
N PRO A 172 4.93 18.01 -0.35
CA PRO A 172 5.23 19.34 0.16
C PRO A 172 6.74 19.64 0.15
N VAL A 173 7.09 20.87 -0.17
CA VAL A 173 8.50 21.33 -0.25
C VAL A 173 9.22 21.07 1.08
N GLY A 174 10.39 20.45 1.00
CA GLY A 174 11.20 20.11 2.18
C GLY A 174 10.91 18.71 2.75
N ASN A 175 9.89 18.02 2.26
CA ASN A 175 9.63 16.63 2.66
C ASN A 175 10.39 15.65 1.75
N SER A 176 10.80 14.54 2.34
CA SER A 176 11.52 13.46 1.67
C SER A 176 11.16 12.14 2.33
N ASN A 177 11.65 11.03 1.78
CA ASN A 177 11.61 9.74 2.47
C ASN A 177 12.27 9.84 3.85
N SER A 178 11.70 9.18 4.86
CA SER A 178 12.20 9.30 6.23
C SER A 178 11.89 8.07 7.09
N PHE A 179 12.73 7.84 8.10
CA PHE A 179 12.43 6.89 9.14
C PHE A 179 11.43 7.51 10.14
N LEU A 180 10.32 6.79 10.39
CA LEU A 180 9.31 7.11 11.40
C LEU A 180 9.58 6.35 12.70
N LEU A 181 10.41 5.30 12.64
CA LEU A 181 10.92 4.49 13.73
C LEU A 181 12.23 3.83 13.26
N GLY A 182 13.25 3.79 14.14
CA GLY A 182 14.55 3.17 13.83
C GLY A 182 15.32 3.89 12.71
N ASP A 183 16.37 3.25 12.22
CA ASP A 183 17.29 3.83 11.22
C ASP A 183 18.00 2.78 10.35
N ASP A 184 17.67 1.47 10.49
CA ASP A 184 18.28 0.41 9.70
C ASP A 184 17.74 0.47 8.24
N PRO A 185 18.60 0.62 7.22
CA PRO A 185 18.17 0.78 5.83
C PRO A 185 17.80 -0.52 5.14
N GLU A 186 18.05 -1.68 5.75
CA GLU A 186 17.88 -2.99 5.13
C GLU A 186 17.46 -4.06 6.14
N MET A 187 16.84 -5.12 5.65
CA MET A 187 16.39 -6.23 6.47
C MET A 187 16.62 -7.56 5.76
N THR A 188 17.05 -8.55 6.53
CA THR A 188 17.09 -9.94 6.05
C THR A 188 15.73 -10.58 6.25
N VAL A 189 15.17 -11.12 5.17
CA VAL A 189 13.85 -11.75 5.13
C VAL A 189 13.91 -13.13 4.51
N LEU A 190 12.86 -13.91 4.74
CA LEU A 190 12.64 -15.20 4.10
C LEU A 190 11.46 -15.12 3.13
N GLU A 191 11.61 -15.77 1.98
CA GLU A 191 10.51 -16.07 1.07
C GLU A 191 10.62 -17.55 0.64
N ASN A 192 9.66 -18.36 1.04
CA ASN A 192 9.62 -19.80 0.76
C ASN A 192 10.93 -20.54 1.16
N GLY A 193 11.53 -20.11 2.29
CA GLY A 193 12.78 -20.64 2.82
C GLY A 193 14.05 -20.09 2.17
N ILE A 194 13.95 -19.23 1.17
CA ILE A 194 15.10 -18.55 0.56
C ILE A 194 15.31 -17.22 1.28
N GLN A 195 16.56 -16.95 1.66
CA GLN A 195 16.95 -15.73 2.35
C GLN A 195 17.24 -14.62 1.34
N PHE A 196 16.69 -13.43 1.59
CA PHE A 196 16.93 -12.22 0.84
C PHE A 196 17.34 -11.08 1.77
N LYS A 197 18.31 -10.28 1.34
CA LYS A 197 18.65 -9.02 1.95
C LYS A 197 17.92 -7.92 1.17
N VAL A 198 17.00 -7.24 1.80
CA VAL A 198 16.15 -6.22 1.19
C VAL A 198 16.58 -4.84 1.68
N ASN A 199 17.15 -4.03 0.79
CA ASN A 199 17.39 -2.60 1.03
C ASN A 199 16.14 -1.83 0.59
N TYR A 200 15.34 -1.36 1.54
CA TYR A 200 14.10 -0.62 1.25
C TYR A 200 14.32 0.88 1.08
N VAL A 201 15.49 1.40 1.42
CA VAL A 201 15.85 2.80 1.19
C VAL A 201 16.21 3.03 -0.27
N GLU A 202 17.13 2.23 -0.81
CA GLU A 202 17.67 2.37 -2.18
C GLU A 202 16.95 1.49 -3.21
N GLY A 203 16.38 0.37 -2.78
CA GLY A 203 15.71 -0.60 -3.66
C GLY A 203 14.49 -0.02 -4.38
N GLN A 204 14.13 -0.60 -5.51
CA GLN A 204 12.95 -0.19 -6.27
C GLN A 204 11.64 -0.46 -5.52
N LYS A 205 10.58 0.32 -5.80
CA LYS A 205 9.28 0.24 -5.09
C LYS A 205 9.50 0.37 -3.57
N THR A 206 9.00 -0.56 -2.80
CA THR A 206 9.21 -0.65 -1.34
C THR A 206 10.48 -1.40 -0.94
N GLY A 207 11.28 -1.88 -1.92
CA GLY A 207 12.54 -2.61 -1.72
C GLY A 207 12.59 -3.99 -2.38
N PHE A 208 11.45 -4.68 -2.53
CA PHE A 208 11.38 -6.01 -3.13
C PHE A 208 10.06 -6.22 -3.90
N PHE A 209 10.06 -7.08 -4.92
CA PHE A 209 8.90 -7.41 -5.73
C PHE A 209 8.08 -8.54 -5.10
N LEU A 210 7.32 -8.23 -4.04
CA LEU A 210 6.51 -9.21 -3.30
C LEU A 210 5.41 -9.86 -4.16
N ASP A 211 4.93 -9.15 -5.18
CA ASP A 211 3.93 -9.62 -6.14
C ASP A 211 4.41 -10.78 -7.02
N GLN A 212 5.74 -10.97 -7.13
CA GLN A 212 6.34 -12.02 -7.94
C GLN A 212 6.60 -13.34 -7.16
N ARG A 213 6.18 -13.45 -5.90
CA ARG A 213 6.41 -14.63 -5.05
C ARG A 213 5.93 -15.92 -5.72
N ASP A 214 4.70 -15.93 -6.19
CA ASP A 214 4.10 -17.14 -6.78
C ASP A 214 4.76 -17.49 -8.11
N ASN A 215 5.15 -16.50 -8.91
CA ASN A 215 5.92 -16.73 -10.13
C ASN A 215 7.31 -17.27 -9.85
N ARG A 216 8.00 -16.79 -8.79
CA ARG A 216 9.27 -17.39 -8.35
C ARG A 216 9.10 -18.83 -7.90
N GLN A 217 8.04 -19.13 -7.16
CA GLN A 217 7.74 -20.50 -6.74
C GLN A 217 7.39 -21.41 -7.92
N LEU A 218 6.67 -20.90 -8.91
CA LEU A 218 6.37 -21.63 -10.14
C LEU A 218 7.65 -21.96 -10.92
N LEU A 219 8.56 -20.98 -11.08
CA LEU A 219 9.87 -21.23 -11.71
C LEU A 219 10.66 -22.28 -10.94
N ARG A 220 10.71 -22.21 -9.60
CA ARG A 220 11.36 -23.21 -8.76
C ARG A 220 10.88 -24.62 -9.10
N HIS A 221 9.56 -24.81 -9.25
CA HIS A 221 8.96 -26.10 -9.57
C HIS A 221 9.44 -26.66 -10.92
N TYR A 222 9.66 -25.81 -11.92
CA TYR A 222 10.07 -26.25 -13.27
C TYR A 222 11.58 -26.27 -13.51
N SER A 223 12.42 -25.97 -12.51
CA SER A 223 13.85 -25.73 -12.71
C SER A 223 14.74 -26.97 -12.64
N ASP A 224 14.23 -28.09 -12.09
CA ASP A 224 15.05 -29.29 -11.86
C ASP A 224 15.77 -29.77 -13.12
N GLY A 225 17.08 -29.92 -13.02
CA GLY A 225 17.97 -30.39 -14.08
C GLY A 225 18.13 -29.40 -15.26
N LYS A 226 17.57 -28.22 -15.24
CA LYS A 226 17.57 -27.29 -16.39
C LYS A 226 18.68 -26.25 -16.32
N SER A 227 18.99 -25.66 -17.50
CA SER A 227 19.78 -24.42 -17.62
C SER A 227 18.81 -23.26 -17.79
N ILE A 228 18.93 -22.24 -16.94
CA ILE A 228 18.00 -21.09 -16.86
C ILE A 228 18.76 -19.81 -17.24
N LEU A 229 18.13 -19.00 -18.09
CA LEU A 229 18.55 -17.63 -18.36
C LEU A 229 17.52 -16.67 -17.72
N ASN A 230 17.97 -15.87 -16.77
CA ASN A 230 17.18 -14.82 -16.12
C ASN A 230 17.66 -13.45 -16.61
N THR A 231 16.88 -12.85 -17.51
CA THR A 231 17.11 -11.50 -18.01
C THR A 231 16.30 -10.49 -17.20
N PHE A 232 16.85 -9.28 -17.01
CA PHE A 232 16.28 -8.26 -16.13
C PHE A 232 16.15 -8.77 -14.69
N CYS A 233 17.25 -9.34 -14.21
CA CYS A 233 17.23 -10.16 -13.00
C CYS A 233 17.10 -9.35 -11.70
N TYR A 234 17.28 -8.03 -11.73
CA TYR A 234 17.26 -7.15 -10.57
C TYR A 234 18.11 -7.74 -9.42
N SER A 235 17.54 -7.97 -8.24
CA SER A 235 18.21 -8.60 -7.08
C SER A 235 18.43 -10.12 -7.22
N GLY A 236 18.12 -10.72 -8.36
CA GLY A 236 18.34 -12.14 -8.61
C GLY A 236 17.31 -13.10 -7.98
N GLY A 237 16.15 -12.60 -7.55
CA GLY A 237 15.15 -13.41 -6.85
C GLY A 237 14.67 -14.64 -7.65
N PHE A 238 14.47 -14.52 -8.96
CA PHE A 238 14.15 -15.64 -9.84
C PHE A 238 15.32 -16.60 -9.98
N SER A 239 16.56 -16.11 -10.04
CA SER A 239 17.75 -16.95 -10.11
C SER A 239 17.92 -17.84 -8.88
N LEU A 240 17.71 -17.27 -7.69
CA LEU A 240 17.76 -18.02 -6.44
C LEU A 240 16.65 -19.06 -6.35
N ALA A 241 15.44 -18.72 -6.80
CA ALA A 241 14.32 -19.66 -6.87
C ALA A 241 14.65 -20.84 -7.81
N ALA A 242 15.21 -20.56 -8.99
CA ALA A 242 15.62 -21.60 -9.94
C ALA A 242 16.71 -22.53 -9.37
N LEU A 243 17.74 -21.98 -8.70
CA LEU A 243 18.78 -22.76 -8.04
C LEU A 243 18.19 -23.62 -6.92
N ALA A 244 17.32 -23.06 -6.08
CA ALA A 244 16.61 -23.82 -5.04
C ALA A 244 15.69 -24.91 -5.59
N GLY A 245 15.30 -24.80 -6.87
CA GLY A 245 14.52 -25.80 -7.60
C GLY A 245 15.36 -26.87 -8.33
N GLY A 246 16.68 -26.90 -8.13
CA GLY A 246 17.56 -27.93 -8.75
C GLY A 246 18.06 -27.56 -10.15
N ALA A 247 18.04 -26.28 -10.54
CA ALA A 247 18.63 -25.86 -11.81
C ALA A 247 20.13 -26.21 -11.88
N LYS A 248 20.58 -26.82 -12.98
CA LYS A 248 22.00 -27.15 -13.21
C LYS A 248 22.86 -25.92 -13.40
N LYS A 249 22.29 -24.87 -14.01
CA LYS A 249 22.98 -23.62 -14.33
C LYS A 249 21.96 -22.49 -14.39
N VAL A 250 22.32 -21.36 -13.78
CA VAL A 250 21.56 -20.11 -13.94
C VAL A 250 22.51 -19.02 -14.41
N ILE A 251 22.10 -18.29 -15.45
CA ILE A 251 22.78 -17.09 -15.91
C ILE A 251 21.84 -15.92 -15.63
N SER A 252 22.34 -14.94 -14.89
CA SER A 252 21.60 -13.71 -14.57
C SER A 252 22.18 -12.54 -15.36
N VAL A 253 21.31 -11.75 -15.99
CA VAL A 253 21.70 -10.57 -16.79
C VAL A 253 20.82 -9.40 -16.39
N ASP A 254 21.42 -8.27 -16.01
CA ASP A 254 20.76 -7.00 -15.79
C ASP A 254 21.58 -5.87 -16.40
N SER A 255 20.91 -4.76 -16.72
CA SER A 255 21.56 -3.56 -17.28
C SER A 255 21.98 -2.57 -16.22
N SER A 256 21.46 -2.69 -14.99
CA SER A 256 21.88 -1.86 -13.86
C SER A 256 23.10 -2.50 -13.16
N ALA A 257 24.13 -1.69 -12.98
CA ALA A 257 25.34 -2.06 -12.26
C ALA A 257 25.10 -1.92 -10.73
#